data_6636cf704d61b93edcbbbf4c3c0baa05
#
_entry.id   6636cf704d61b93edcbbbf4c3c0baa05
#
_cell.length_a   1.000
_cell.length_b   1.000
_cell.length_c   1.000
_cell.angle_alpha   90.00
_cell.angle_beta   90.00
_cell.angle_gamma   90.00
#
_symmetry.space_group_name_H-M   'P 1'
#
loop_
_entity.id
_entity.type
_entity.pdbx_description
1 polymer ?
#
loop_
_entity_poly.entity_id
_entity_poly.type
_entity_poly.pdbx_seq_one_letter_code
_entity_poly.pdbx_strand_id
1 'polypeptide(L)'
;IEQFEDAPRSQPNLDSLRILVDVSRNGEMKHLRFQTANDHAQVFTEIDVDISENGHYNLHTIDFGAKLSRTDIEIKLSAEQASTKINGLAVTNGSQYHDTHLAVEHRVGDTQSAMTFRNMVDGKGEATFNGRVLIEKNAQRSATEQSVGNLLLSKTARVNPKPELEIYADDVTASHGCTVGSLNQNELFYLKSR
;
A
#
# COMPACT_ATOMS: atom_id res chain seq x y z
N ILE A 1 -2.22 16.45 -3.06
CA ILE A 1 -1.06 15.90 -3.78
C ILE A 1 0.15 16.17 -2.90
N GLU A 2 0.86 15.12 -2.55
CA GLU A 2 2.12 15.21 -1.84
C GLU A 2 3.22 14.79 -2.78
N GLN A 3 4.21 15.65 -2.95
CA GLN A 3 5.36 15.42 -3.79
C GLN A 3 6.62 15.64 -2.97
N PHE A 4 7.46 14.62 -2.86
CA PHE A 4 8.78 14.71 -2.27
C PHE A 4 9.77 15.05 -3.37
N GLU A 5 10.21 16.30 -3.39
CA GLU A 5 11.27 16.77 -4.29
C GLU A 5 12.62 16.75 -3.58
N ASP A 6 13.64 16.47 -4.34
CA ASP A 6 14.98 16.23 -3.85
C ASP A 6 15.78 17.49 -3.50
N ALA A 7 16.56 17.36 -2.43
CA ALA A 7 17.87 18.01 -2.31
C ALA A 7 18.81 17.54 -3.45
N PRO A 8 19.92 18.25 -3.77
CA PRO A 8 20.82 17.89 -4.86
C PRO A 8 21.18 16.40 -4.85
N ARG A 9 21.06 15.72 -5.99
CA ARG A 9 21.08 14.25 -6.20
C ARG A 9 22.31 13.49 -5.68
N SER A 10 23.22 14.12 -4.98
CA SER A 10 24.51 13.55 -4.57
C SER A 10 24.69 13.35 -3.07
N GLN A 11 23.75 13.77 -2.22
CA GLN A 11 23.91 13.67 -0.77
C GLN A 11 22.82 12.79 -0.15
N PRO A 12 23.17 11.96 0.86
CA PRO A 12 22.17 11.25 1.66
C PRO A 12 21.27 12.25 2.38
N ASN A 13 19.96 12.03 2.32
CA ASN A 13 18.97 12.79 3.07
C ASN A 13 18.01 11.84 3.79
N LEU A 14 17.43 12.33 4.85
CA LEU A 14 16.39 11.64 5.62
C LEU A 14 15.16 12.54 5.63
N ASP A 15 14.08 12.02 5.04
CA ASP A 15 12.78 12.65 5.06
C ASP A 15 11.83 11.85 5.95
N SER A 16 11.17 12.52 6.89
CA SER A 16 10.17 11.90 7.76
C SER A 16 8.91 12.76 7.76
N LEU A 17 7.79 12.15 7.39
CA LEU A 17 6.50 12.81 7.30
C LEU A 17 5.46 12.03 8.07
N ARG A 18 4.64 12.72 8.85
CA ARG A 18 3.44 12.18 9.45
C ARG A 18 2.21 12.95 9.01
N ILE A 19 1.20 12.23 8.56
CA ILE A 19 -0.05 12.75 8.03
C ILE A 19 -1.18 12.21 8.89
N LEU A 20 -1.99 13.12 9.43
CA LEU A 20 -3.20 12.78 10.19
C LEU A 20 -4.41 13.23 9.37
N VAL A 21 -5.34 12.32 9.14
CA VAL A 21 -6.55 12.58 8.34
C VAL A 21 -7.79 12.19 9.13
N ASP A 22 -8.68 13.15 9.31
CA ASP A 22 -10.01 12.91 9.84
C ASP A 22 -11.05 13.15 8.74
N VAL A 23 -11.70 12.08 8.29
CA VAL A 23 -12.80 12.17 7.33
C VAL A 23 -14.11 12.26 8.09
N SER A 24 -14.67 13.46 8.11
CA SER A 24 -15.94 13.74 8.81
C SER A 24 -17.11 13.03 8.14
N ARG A 25 -18.25 12.99 8.84
CA ARG A 25 -19.51 12.42 8.33
C ARG A 25 -19.86 12.95 6.94
N ASN A 26 -20.17 12.03 6.01
CA ASN A 26 -20.43 12.28 4.60
C ASN A 26 -19.26 12.94 3.85
N GLY A 27 -18.07 12.98 4.42
CA GLY A 27 -16.88 13.52 3.78
C GLY A 27 -16.28 12.56 2.74
N GLU A 28 -15.70 13.10 1.69
CA GLU A 28 -14.91 12.33 0.71
C GLU A 28 -13.54 12.97 0.56
N MET A 29 -12.48 12.14 0.65
CA MET A 29 -11.11 12.58 0.40
C MET A 29 -10.42 11.65 -0.60
N LYS A 30 -9.82 12.24 -1.63
CA LYS A 30 -8.89 11.57 -2.55
C LYS A 30 -7.48 12.06 -2.29
N HIS A 31 -6.65 11.13 -1.84
CA HIS A 31 -5.27 11.39 -1.47
C HIS A 31 -4.34 10.72 -2.48
N LEU A 32 -3.48 11.50 -3.12
CA LEU A 32 -2.40 10.98 -3.97
C LEU A 32 -1.05 11.29 -3.32
N ARG A 33 -0.31 10.25 -2.98
CA ARG A 33 1.08 10.33 -2.54
C ARG A 33 1.98 9.85 -3.69
N PHE A 34 2.93 10.69 -4.07
CA PHE A 34 3.91 10.38 -5.11
C PHE A 34 5.32 10.64 -4.58
N GLN A 35 6.14 9.59 -4.49
CA GLN A 35 7.49 9.64 -3.97
C GLN A 35 8.49 9.29 -5.09
N THR A 36 9.45 10.18 -5.35
CA THR A 36 10.51 10.04 -6.37
C THR A 36 11.87 10.50 -5.84
N ALA A 37 12.11 10.29 -4.55
CA ALA A 37 13.36 10.70 -3.92
C ALA A 37 14.58 10.00 -4.56
N ASN A 38 15.76 10.60 -4.47
CA ASN A 38 16.99 10.08 -5.07
C ASN A 38 17.46 8.76 -4.43
N ASP A 39 18.36 8.05 -5.11
CA ASP A 39 18.86 6.73 -4.70
C ASP A 39 19.71 6.72 -3.42
N HIS A 40 19.95 7.88 -2.80
CA HIS A 40 20.64 8.02 -1.52
C HIS A 40 19.70 8.40 -0.37
N ALA A 41 18.46 8.78 -0.70
CA ALA A 41 17.47 9.22 0.27
C ALA A 41 16.91 8.06 1.10
N GLN A 42 16.55 8.36 2.34
CA GLN A 42 15.73 7.53 3.19
C GLN A 42 14.44 8.27 3.48
N VAL A 43 13.30 7.67 3.15
CA VAL A 43 11.99 8.29 3.27
C VAL A 43 11.12 7.47 4.21
N PHE A 44 10.61 8.10 5.25
CA PHE A 44 9.68 7.51 6.21
C PHE A 44 8.36 8.29 6.18
N THR A 45 7.26 7.60 5.95
CA THR A 45 5.93 8.22 5.90
C THR A 45 4.99 7.45 6.81
N GLU A 46 4.33 8.15 7.71
CA GLU A 46 3.19 7.65 8.49
C GLU A 46 1.91 8.33 8.01
N ILE A 47 0.85 7.54 7.80
CA ILE A 47 -0.48 8.04 7.42
C ILE A 47 -1.50 7.42 8.37
N ASP A 48 -2.05 8.22 9.26
CA ASP A 48 -3.10 7.83 10.19
C ASP A 48 -4.44 8.41 9.74
N VAL A 49 -5.45 7.57 9.54
CA VAL A 49 -6.76 7.98 9.04
C VAL A 49 -7.86 7.48 9.95
N ASP A 50 -8.75 8.38 10.35
CA ASP A 50 -10.02 8.02 11.01
C ASP A 50 -11.20 8.42 10.12
N ILE A 51 -12.14 7.50 9.90
CA ILE A 51 -13.26 7.70 8.99
C ILE A 51 -14.58 7.57 9.76
N SER A 52 -15.32 8.69 9.78
CA SER A 52 -16.63 8.81 10.39
C SER A 52 -17.74 8.24 9.50
N GLU A 53 -18.99 8.31 9.98
CA GLU A 53 -20.20 7.79 9.32
C GLU A 53 -20.34 8.25 7.86
N ASN A 54 -20.53 7.28 6.97
CA ASN A 54 -20.66 7.52 5.52
C ASN A 54 -19.47 8.34 4.93
N GLY A 55 -18.31 8.28 5.59
CA GLY A 55 -17.08 8.90 5.13
C GLY A 55 -16.34 7.99 4.13
N HIS A 56 -15.67 8.59 3.15
CA HIS A 56 -14.98 7.86 2.10
C HIS A 56 -13.54 8.37 1.94
N TYR A 57 -12.56 7.48 2.10
CA TYR A 57 -11.15 7.81 1.91
C TYR A 57 -10.53 6.96 0.80
N ASN A 58 -10.01 7.60 -0.24
CA ASN A 58 -9.36 6.94 -1.35
C ASN A 58 -7.89 7.35 -1.42
N LEU A 59 -6.99 6.41 -1.15
CA LEU A 59 -5.54 6.62 -1.19
C LEU A 59 -4.92 5.97 -2.43
N HIS A 60 -4.07 6.73 -3.10
CA HIS A 60 -3.18 6.22 -4.13
C HIS A 60 -1.73 6.52 -3.73
N THR A 61 -0.91 5.48 -3.55
CA THR A 61 0.53 5.63 -3.31
C THR A 61 1.33 5.15 -4.49
N ILE A 62 2.29 5.96 -4.91
CA ILE A 62 3.21 5.62 -5.99
C ILE A 62 4.63 5.90 -5.48
N ASP A 63 5.43 4.85 -5.35
CA ASP A 63 6.78 4.90 -4.81
C ASP A 63 7.80 4.51 -5.88
N PHE A 64 8.62 5.50 -6.25
CA PHE A 64 9.79 5.34 -7.11
C PHE A 64 11.02 5.95 -6.44
N GLY A 65 12.19 5.36 -6.62
CA GLY A 65 13.42 5.91 -6.04
C GLY A 65 13.53 5.64 -4.55
N ALA A 66 14.29 6.49 -3.85
CA ALA A 66 14.83 6.31 -2.50
C ALA A 66 15.69 5.05 -2.35
N LYS A 67 16.74 5.11 -1.55
CA LYS A 67 17.50 3.94 -1.11
C LYS A 67 16.67 3.07 -0.17
N LEU A 68 15.91 3.74 0.71
CA LEU A 68 14.97 3.16 1.65
C LEU A 68 13.69 3.99 1.62
N SER A 69 12.55 3.37 1.31
CA SER A 69 11.23 3.96 1.49
C SER A 69 10.42 3.10 2.44
N ARG A 70 10.05 3.64 3.60
CA ARG A 70 9.14 3.02 4.54
C ARG A 70 7.84 3.81 4.62
N THR A 71 6.71 3.13 4.41
CA THR A 71 5.39 3.74 4.51
C THR A 71 4.51 2.90 5.45
N ASP A 72 4.12 3.50 6.56
CA ASP A 72 3.17 2.94 7.53
C ASP A 72 1.82 3.64 7.36
N ILE A 73 0.76 2.87 7.12
CA ILE A 73 -0.60 3.37 6.89
C ILE A 73 -1.54 2.69 7.88
N GLU A 74 -2.24 3.47 8.68
CA GLU A 74 -3.25 2.98 9.60
C GLU A 74 -4.60 3.65 9.29
N ILE A 75 -5.64 2.85 8.99
CA ILE A 75 -6.96 3.35 8.63
C ILE A 75 -8.00 2.72 9.55
N LYS A 76 -8.80 3.56 10.20
CA LYS A 76 -9.86 3.17 11.10
C LYS A 76 -11.22 3.52 10.51
N LEU A 77 -12.04 2.50 10.28
CA LEU A 77 -13.43 2.63 9.88
C LEU A 77 -14.27 2.68 11.17
N SER A 78 -14.45 3.91 11.71
CA SER A 78 -14.90 4.12 13.08
C SER A 78 -16.42 4.27 13.20
N ALA A 79 -17.14 4.36 12.07
CA ALA A 79 -18.60 4.49 12.05
C ALA A 79 -19.22 3.76 10.85
N GLU A 80 -20.53 3.51 10.91
CA GLU A 80 -21.28 2.79 9.87
C GLU A 80 -21.16 3.46 8.50
N GLN A 81 -21.17 2.66 7.43
CA GLN A 81 -21.05 3.07 6.05
C GLN A 81 -19.70 3.77 5.71
N ALA A 82 -18.74 3.79 6.63
CA ALA A 82 -17.39 4.23 6.33
C ALA A 82 -16.72 3.29 5.31
N SER A 83 -15.99 3.86 4.38
CA SER A 83 -15.29 3.06 3.37
C SER A 83 -13.91 3.61 2.99
N THR A 84 -13.03 2.72 2.58
CA THR A 84 -11.70 3.07 2.08
C THR A 84 -11.30 2.25 0.87
N LYS A 85 -10.62 2.90 -0.07
CA LYS A 85 -9.98 2.23 -1.19
C LYS A 85 -8.51 2.65 -1.27
N ILE A 86 -7.61 1.67 -1.23
CA ILE A 86 -6.17 1.91 -1.24
C ILE A 86 -5.55 1.24 -2.46
N ASN A 87 -4.85 2.01 -3.29
CA ASN A 87 -4.09 1.50 -4.41
C ASN A 87 -2.62 1.90 -4.26
N GLY A 88 -1.74 0.92 -4.28
CA GLY A 88 -0.30 1.13 -4.16
C GLY A 88 0.47 0.57 -5.34
N LEU A 89 1.46 1.31 -5.81
CA LEU A 89 2.48 0.86 -6.75
C LEU A 89 3.86 1.18 -6.18
N ALA A 90 4.70 0.17 -6.03
CA ALA A 90 6.11 0.35 -5.73
C ALA A 90 6.98 -0.22 -6.87
N VAL A 91 7.91 0.58 -7.37
CA VAL A 91 8.90 0.17 -8.36
C VAL A 91 10.27 0.30 -7.74
N THR A 92 10.91 -0.83 -7.52
CA THR A 92 12.17 -0.96 -6.79
C THR A 92 13.25 -1.44 -7.76
N ASN A 93 14.38 -0.79 -7.79
CA ASN A 93 15.48 -1.13 -8.71
C ASN A 93 16.84 -1.07 -7.99
N GLY A 94 17.87 -1.63 -8.62
CA GLY A 94 19.24 -1.57 -8.10
C GLY A 94 19.40 -2.26 -6.75
N SER A 95 19.59 -1.50 -5.67
CA SER A 95 19.68 -1.97 -4.28
C SER A 95 18.70 -1.23 -3.36
N GLN A 96 17.63 -0.70 -3.93
CA GLN A 96 16.57 -0.02 -3.19
C GLN A 96 15.78 -1.01 -2.33
N TYR A 97 15.24 -0.53 -1.22
CA TYR A 97 14.35 -1.27 -0.34
C TYR A 97 13.07 -0.47 -0.08
N HIS A 98 11.94 -1.02 -0.51
CA HIS A 98 10.63 -0.44 -0.23
C HIS A 98 9.86 -1.34 0.74
N ASP A 99 9.34 -0.74 1.81
CA ASP A 99 8.64 -1.43 2.88
C ASP A 99 7.30 -0.73 3.16
N THR A 100 6.20 -1.41 2.86
CA THR A 100 4.85 -0.87 3.06
C THR A 100 4.12 -1.70 4.10
N HIS A 101 3.71 -1.05 5.18
CA HIS A 101 2.83 -1.60 6.20
C HIS A 101 1.48 -0.91 6.13
N LEU A 102 0.43 -1.70 6.00
CA LEU A 102 -0.94 -1.22 5.93
C LEU A 102 -1.79 -1.97 6.94
N ALA A 103 -2.45 -1.24 7.83
CA ALA A 103 -3.46 -1.76 8.73
C ALA A 103 -4.81 -1.09 8.46
N VAL A 104 -5.86 -1.90 8.29
CA VAL A 104 -7.24 -1.42 8.20
C VAL A 104 -8.06 -2.08 9.30
N GLU A 105 -8.71 -1.26 10.12
CA GLU A 105 -9.55 -1.70 11.22
C GLU A 105 -11.01 -1.40 10.94
N HIS A 106 -11.84 -2.44 10.81
CA HIS A 106 -13.29 -2.35 10.80
C HIS A 106 -13.78 -2.43 12.25
N ARG A 107 -14.15 -1.28 12.84
CA ARG A 107 -14.55 -1.17 14.26
C ARG A 107 -16.03 -1.36 14.47
N VAL A 108 -16.82 -1.07 13.45
CA VAL A 108 -18.28 -1.16 13.45
C VAL A 108 -18.78 -1.86 12.20
N GLY A 109 -20.06 -2.26 12.21
CA GLY A 109 -20.68 -2.93 11.05
C GLY A 109 -20.88 -2.04 9.83
N ASP A 110 -21.27 -2.67 8.73
CA ASP A 110 -21.61 -2.01 7.45
C ASP A 110 -20.46 -1.19 6.83
N THR A 111 -19.22 -1.58 7.08
CA THR A 111 -18.03 -0.89 6.59
C THR A 111 -17.34 -1.64 5.44
N GLN A 112 -16.62 -0.92 4.58
CA GLN A 112 -16.02 -1.50 3.39
C GLN A 112 -14.55 -1.06 3.21
N SER A 113 -13.69 -2.02 2.84
CA SER A 113 -12.31 -1.73 2.43
C SER A 113 -11.90 -2.52 1.19
N ALA A 114 -11.12 -1.89 0.32
CA ALA A 114 -10.52 -2.56 -0.83
C ALA A 114 -9.06 -2.10 -0.97
N MET A 115 -8.14 -3.07 -1.09
CA MET A 115 -6.71 -2.81 -1.20
C MET A 115 -6.12 -3.50 -2.41
N THR A 116 -5.43 -2.73 -3.23
CA THR A 116 -4.72 -3.26 -4.40
C THR A 116 -3.29 -2.75 -4.40
N PHE A 117 -2.33 -3.65 -4.21
CA PHE A 117 -0.90 -3.32 -4.27
C PHE A 117 -0.20 -4.07 -5.40
N ARG A 118 0.69 -3.36 -6.09
CA ARG A 118 1.51 -3.91 -7.16
C ARG A 118 2.96 -3.50 -6.90
N ASN A 119 3.84 -4.52 -6.81
CA ASN A 119 5.27 -4.33 -6.64
C ASN A 119 5.99 -4.83 -7.89
N MET A 120 6.86 -4.00 -8.45
CA MET A 120 7.77 -4.37 -9.53
C MET A 120 9.19 -4.23 -9.02
N VAL A 121 9.97 -5.32 -9.06
CA VAL A 121 11.30 -5.34 -8.43
C VAL A 121 12.34 -5.82 -9.42
N ASP A 122 13.37 -5.01 -9.63
CA ASP A 122 14.49 -5.32 -10.53
C ASP A 122 15.85 -5.24 -9.79
N GLY A 123 16.89 -5.71 -10.45
CA GLY A 123 18.26 -5.70 -9.92
C GLY A 123 18.40 -6.55 -8.65
N LYS A 124 18.90 -5.96 -7.60
CA LYS A 124 18.99 -6.51 -6.23
C LYS A 124 17.97 -5.84 -5.30
N GLY A 125 16.98 -5.16 -5.87
CA GLY A 125 15.94 -4.48 -5.11
C GLY A 125 15.12 -5.44 -4.27
N GLU A 126 14.51 -4.91 -3.23
CA GLU A 126 13.64 -5.66 -2.33
C GLU A 126 12.38 -4.86 -2.00
N ALA A 127 11.22 -5.52 -2.07
CA ALA A 127 9.96 -4.92 -1.65
C ALA A 127 9.27 -5.80 -0.60
N THR A 128 8.91 -5.20 0.51
CA THR A 128 8.10 -5.82 1.56
C THR A 128 6.72 -5.19 1.58
N PHE A 129 5.70 -6.01 1.70
CA PHE A 129 4.33 -5.59 1.92
C PHE A 129 3.74 -6.38 3.08
N ASN A 130 3.35 -5.68 4.14
CA ASN A 130 2.60 -6.25 5.26
C ASN A 130 1.22 -5.57 5.29
N GLY A 131 0.17 -6.30 4.94
CA GLY A 131 -1.19 -5.80 4.89
C GLY A 131 -2.08 -6.56 5.86
N ARG A 132 -2.47 -5.92 6.96
CA ARG A 132 -3.35 -6.47 7.98
C ARG A 132 -4.74 -5.85 7.89
N VAL A 133 -5.76 -6.70 7.88
CA VAL A 133 -7.15 -6.27 8.08
C VAL A 133 -7.67 -6.88 9.38
N LEU A 134 -8.15 -6.04 10.27
CA LEU A 134 -8.86 -6.44 11.47
C LEU A 134 -10.35 -6.14 11.32
N ILE A 135 -11.21 -7.16 11.50
CA ILE A 135 -12.66 -6.99 11.59
C ILE A 135 -13.07 -7.34 13.02
N GLU A 136 -13.45 -6.31 13.80
CA GLU A 136 -13.86 -6.48 15.18
C GLU A 136 -15.18 -7.26 15.31
N LYS A 137 -15.44 -7.83 16.48
CA LYS A 137 -16.61 -8.68 16.74
C LYS A 137 -17.95 -8.00 16.42
N ASN A 138 -18.04 -6.70 16.63
CA ASN A 138 -19.26 -5.93 16.35
C ASN A 138 -19.34 -5.41 14.91
N ALA A 139 -18.31 -5.63 14.10
CA ALA A 139 -18.22 -5.13 12.73
C ALA A 139 -18.94 -6.08 11.73
N GLN A 140 -20.20 -6.43 12.04
CA GLN A 140 -21.02 -7.29 11.19
C GLN A 140 -21.38 -6.62 9.86
N ARG A 141 -21.64 -7.40 8.81
CA ARG A 141 -21.95 -6.96 7.44
C ARG A 141 -20.84 -6.09 6.81
N SER A 142 -19.63 -6.21 7.32
CA SER A 142 -18.45 -5.57 6.71
C SER A 142 -17.89 -6.38 5.56
N ALA A 143 -17.28 -5.68 4.60
CA ALA A 143 -16.66 -6.30 3.44
C ALA A 143 -15.22 -5.82 3.24
N THR A 144 -14.30 -6.74 2.94
CA THR A 144 -12.90 -6.43 2.65
C THR A 144 -12.35 -7.27 1.51
N GLU A 145 -11.57 -6.64 0.65
CA GLU A 145 -10.82 -7.31 -0.41
C GLU A 145 -9.37 -6.82 -0.42
N GLN A 146 -8.41 -7.75 -0.43
CA GLN A 146 -6.99 -7.44 -0.51
C GLN A 146 -6.33 -8.18 -1.69
N SER A 147 -5.72 -7.46 -2.62
CA SER A 147 -5.02 -8.01 -3.78
C SER A 147 -3.59 -7.50 -3.85
N VAL A 148 -2.61 -8.41 -3.76
CA VAL A 148 -1.18 -8.08 -3.83
C VAL A 148 -0.54 -8.80 -5.00
N GLY A 149 -0.05 -8.07 -5.99
CA GLY A 149 0.63 -8.62 -7.14
C GLY A 149 2.09 -8.19 -7.18
N ASN A 150 3.01 -9.16 -7.31
CA ASN A 150 4.43 -8.90 -7.28
C ASN A 150 5.08 -9.43 -8.57
N LEU A 151 5.86 -8.59 -9.25
CA LEU A 151 6.57 -8.93 -10.47
C LEU A 151 8.08 -8.80 -10.25
N LEU A 152 8.80 -9.92 -10.34
CA LEU A 152 10.25 -9.98 -10.31
C LEU A 152 10.81 -9.86 -11.72
N LEU A 153 11.61 -8.84 -11.97
CA LEU A 153 12.23 -8.55 -13.27
C LEU A 153 13.65 -9.11 -13.38
N SER A 154 14.27 -9.47 -12.25
CA SER A 154 15.60 -10.07 -12.19
C SER A 154 15.63 -11.29 -11.25
N LYS A 155 16.65 -12.14 -11.39
CA LYS A 155 16.86 -13.32 -10.52
C LYS A 155 17.31 -12.96 -9.11
N THR A 156 17.78 -11.76 -8.89
CA THR A 156 18.28 -11.26 -7.61
C THR A 156 17.27 -10.39 -6.87
N ALA A 157 16.18 -10.01 -7.56
CA ALA A 157 15.07 -9.28 -6.97
C ALA A 157 14.34 -10.11 -5.89
N ARG A 158 13.85 -9.45 -4.85
CA ARG A 158 13.15 -10.10 -3.74
C ARG A 158 11.85 -9.38 -3.41
N VAL A 159 10.83 -10.17 -3.04
CA VAL A 159 9.59 -9.65 -2.48
C VAL A 159 9.17 -10.48 -1.26
N ASN A 160 8.68 -9.79 -0.24
CA ASN A 160 8.19 -10.39 1.01
C ASN A 160 6.75 -9.92 1.27
N PRO A 161 5.75 -10.47 0.58
CA PRO A 161 4.36 -10.09 0.80
C PRO A 161 3.76 -10.90 1.96
N LYS A 162 3.07 -10.20 2.87
CA LYS A 162 2.38 -10.79 4.01
C LYS A 162 0.97 -10.19 4.16
N PRO A 163 -0.03 -10.68 3.42
CA PRO A 163 -1.42 -10.32 3.67
C PRO A 163 -1.96 -11.09 4.89
N GLU A 164 -2.64 -10.40 5.79
CA GLU A 164 -3.22 -10.96 7.02
C GLU A 164 -4.69 -10.54 7.19
N LEU A 165 -5.54 -11.48 7.58
CA LEU A 165 -6.93 -11.26 7.94
C LEU A 165 -7.17 -11.75 9.37
N GLU A 166 -7.59 -10.85 10.25
CA GLU A 166 -8.04 -11.14 11.61
C GLU A 166 -9.53 -10.84 11.72
N ILE A 167 -10.36 -11.87 11.74
CA ILE A 167 -11.81 -11.73 11.66
C ILE A 167 -12.46 -12.29 12.91
N TYR A 168 -13.15 -11.43 13.65
CA TYR A 168 -13.87 -11.77 14.87
C TYR A 168 -15.40 -11.65 14.74
N ALA A 169 -15.90 -11.22 13.57
CA ALA A 169 -17.32 -11.15 13.23
C ALA A 169 -17.74 -12.35 12.36
N ASP A 170 -19.00 -12.75 12.41
CA ASP A 170 -19.51 -13.94 11.73
C ASP A 170 -20.14 -13.61 10.37
N ASP A 171 -20.82 -12.47 10.25
CA ASP A 171 -21.51 -12.01 9.03
C ASP A 171 -20.64 -11.00 8.28
N VAL A 172 -19.63 -11.50 7.52
CA VAL A 172 -18.70 -10.67 6.76
C VAL A 172 -18.33 -11.31 5.44
N THR A 173 -17.92 -10.48 4.48
CA THR A 173 -17.30 -10.92 3.24
C THR A 173 -15.83 -10.47 3.24
N ALA A 174 -14.91 -11.43 3.28
CA ALA A 174 -13.49 -11.12 3.33
C ALA A 174 -12.69 -12.01 2.38
N SER A 175 -11.79 -11.41 1.62
CA SER A 175 -10.89 -12.14 0.73
C SER A 175 -9.52 -11.48 0.67
N HIS A 176 -8.49 -12.31 0.51
CA HIS A 176 -7.17 -11.84 0.13
C HIS A 176 -6.56 -12.71 -0.96
N GLY A 177 -5.75 -12.11 -1.81
CA GLY A 177 -4.97 -12.79 -2.83
C GLY A 177 -3.57 -12.21 -2.94
N CYS A 178 -2.58 -13.09 -3.04
CA CYS A 178 -1.19 -12.69 -3.25
C CYS A 178 -0.57 -13.53 -4.36
N THR A 179 0.11 -12.87 -5.28
CA THR A 179 0.84 -13.53 -6.35
C THR A 179 2.27 -13.02 -6.43
N VAL A 180 3.20 -13.91 -6.77
CA VAL A 180 4.58 -13.58 -7.12
C VAL A 180 4.87 -14.23 -8.45
N GLY A 181 5.25 -13.43 -9.44
CA GLY A 181 5.57 -13.88 -10.79
C GLY A 181 6.89 -13.29 -11.29
N SER A 182 7.43 -13.91 -12.32
CA SER A 182 8.59 -13.40 -13.07
C SER A 182 8.33 -13.47 -14.55
N LEU A 183 8.99 -12.60 -15.34
CA LEU A 183 8.86 -12.64 -16.79
C LEU A 183 9.64 -13.83 -17.35
N ASN A 184 8.95 -14.67 -18.13
CA ASN A 184 9.59 -15.72 -18.91
C ASN A 184 10.32 -15.08 -20.10
N GLN A 185 11.62 -15.27 -20.20
CA GLN A 185 12.45 -14.67 -21.24
C GLN A 185 12.05 -15.13 -22.67
N ASN A 186 11.58 -16.36 -22.83
CA ASN A 186 11.13 -16.87 -24.13
C ASN A 186 9.81 -16.22 -24.54
N GLU A 187 8.88 -16.02 -23.60
CA GLU A 187 7.62 -15.31 -23.86
C GLU A 187 7.87 -13.84 -24.17
N LEU A 188 8.78 -13.20 -23.43
CA LEU A 188 9.19 -11.83 -23.68
C LEU A 188 9.86 -11.67 -25.05
N PHE A 189 10.74 -12.61 -25.44
CA PHE A 189 11.33 -12.66 -26.76
C PHE A 189 10.28 -12.80 -27.85
N TYR A 190 9.33 -13.71 -27.68
CA TYR A 190 8.22 -13.89 -28.62
C TYR A 190 7.40 -12.62 -28.80
N LEU A 191 7.04 -11.95 -27.70
CA LEU A 191 6.28 -10.69 -27.76
C LEU A 191 7.07 -9.57 -28.46
N LYS A 192 8.38 -9.46 -28.21
CA LYS A 192 9.25 -8.44 -28.85
C LYS A 192 9.51 -8.71 -30.34
N SER A 193 9.36 -9.96 -30.79
CA SER A 193 9.56 -10.36 -32.19
C SER A 193 8.33 -10.14 -33.09
N ARG A 194 7.21 -9.74 -32.51
CA ARG A 194 5.92 -9.46 -33.17
C ARG A 194 5.60 -7.98 -33.15
#